data_ad5271517a57f1b9e9c9547e5e1c34a1
#
_entry.id   ad5271517a57f1b9e9c9547e5e1c34a1
#
_cell.length_a   1.000
_cell.length_b   1.000
_cell.length_c   1.000
_cell.angle_alpha   90.00
_cell.angle_beta   90.00
_cell.angle_gamma   90.00
#
_symmetry.space_group_name_H-M   'P 1'
#
loop_
_entity.id
_entity.type
_entity.pdbx_description
1 polymer ?
#
loop_
_entity_poly.entity_id
_entity_poly.type
_entity_poly.pdbx_seq_one_letter_code
_entity_poly.pdbx_strand_id
1 'polypeptide(L)'
;KMAVIGYKQAGGTVKEAENEEQQPLSPDEQKYVEEYLRSLGDMNEETPEEVRMAYYLPKVVEEAVRLHHPEVFIGDMIQEGNIVLMLALKEIQKEKDEEEILEQVRAGMLASLESQTEVKRRDHKMVEKVTELDETIKSMKEEYGRKVSVDEVADRLGISEDEIEDILKLAGEEVKDEE
;
A
#
# COMPACT_ATOMS: atom_id res chain seq x y z
N LYS A 1 -20.54 -7.28 -23.95
CA LYS A 1 -20.84 -5.83 -24.04
C LYS A 1 -21.22 -5.37 -22.65
N MET A 2 -20.26 -4.86 -21.88
CA MET A 2 -20.54 -4.24 -20.57
C MET A 2 -20.95 -2.79 -20.81
N ALA A 3 -22.05 -2.40 -20.17
CA ALA A 3 -22.58 -1.05 -20.22
C ALA A 3 -21.85 -0.18 -19.19
N VAL A 4 -21.27 0.92 -19.63
CA VAL A 4 -20.71 1.97 -18.79
C VAL A 4 -21.86 2.83 -18.30
N ILE A 5 -22.13 2.83 -17.00
CA ILE A 5 -23.11 3.71 -16.37
C ILE A 5 -22.35 4.94 -15.82
N GLY A 6 -22.58 6.09 -16.47
CA GLY A 6 -22.05 7.38 -16.03
C GLY A 6 -22.89 7.96 -14.89
N TYR A 7 -22.26 8.30 -13.77
CA TYR A 7 -22.87 9.04 -12.68
C TYR A 7 -22.60 10.53 -12.81
N LYS A 8 -23.67 11.33 -12.75
CA LYS A 8 -23.61 12.80 -12.67
C LYS A 8 -23.39 13.23 -11.22
N GLN A 9 -22.36 14.04 -11.01
CA GLN A 9 -22.01 14.64 -9.72
C GLN A 9 -22.97 15.74 -9.30
N ALA A 10 -23.35 15.76 -8.02
CA ALA A 10 -23.83 16.94 -7.30
C ALA A 10 -22.67 17.45 -6.41
N GLY A 11 -22.45 18.78 -6.46
CA GLY A 11 -21.22 19.44 -6.06
C GLY A 11 -20.83 19.35 -4.59
N GLY A 12 -19.55 19.16 -4.39
CA GLY A 12 -18.78 19.37 -3.19
C GLY A 12 -17.32 19.32 -3.57
N THR A 13 -16.59 20.41 -3.30
CA THR A 13 -15.18 20.58 -3.63
C THR A 13 -14.32 19.56 -2.88
N VAL A 14 -14.10 18.44 -3.51
CA VAL A 14 -12.99 17.54 -3.21
C VAL A 14 -11.92 17.86 -4.26
N LYS A 15 -10.71 18.19 -3.81
CA LYS A 15 -9.56 18.37 -4.69
C LYS A 15 -9.51 17.18 -5.65
N GLU A 16 -9.42 17.48 -6.92
CA GLU A 16 -9.19 16.53 -8.00
C GLU A 16 -7.97 15.67 -7.62
N ALA A 17 -8.23 14.43 -7.19
CA ALA A 17 -7.27 13.38 -7.31
C ALA A 17 -7.09 13.17 -8.82
N GLU A 18 -5.90 13.45 -9.32
CA GLU A 18 -5.51 13.20 -10.70
C GLU A 18 -5.98 11.78 -11.06
N ASN A 19 -6.61 11.71 -12.21
CA ASN A 19 -7.17 10.50 -12.81
C ASN A 19 -6.01 9.55 -13.15
N GLU A 20 -5.48 8.85 -12.14
CA GLU A 20 -4.58 7.73 -12.37
C GLU A 20 -5.45 6.67 -13.06
N GLU A 21 -5.17 6.42 -14.34
CA GLU A 21 -5.79 5.35 -15.11
C GLU A 21 -5.71 4.07 -14.28
N GLN A 22 -6.85 3.51 -13.89
CA GLN A 22 -6.93 2.26 -13.14
C GLN A 22 -6.10 1.21 -13.87
N GLN A 23 -4.98 0.84 -13.28
CA GLN A 23 -4.16 -0.20 -13.87
C GLN A 23 -4.89 -1.55 -13.75
N PRO A 24 -4.90 -2.35 -14.82
CA PRO A 24 -5.57 -3.64 -14.79
C PRO A 24 -4.85 -4.57 -13.79
N LEU A 25 -5.63 -5.46 -13.18
CA LEU A 25 -5.08 -6.52 -12.32
C LEU A 25 -4.06 -7.35 -13.10
N SER A 26 -2.96 -7.72 -12.43
CA SER A 26 -2.01 -8.70 -12.95
C SER A 26 -2.68 -10.07 -13.15
N PRO A 27 -2.13 -10.97 -13.98
CA PRO A 27 -2.69 -12.31 -14.17
C PRO A 27 -2.83 -13.11 -12.86
N ASP A 28 -1.88 -12.95 -11.93
CA ASP A 28 -1.90 -13.63 -10.63
C ASP A 28 -3.02 -13.07 -9.74
N GLU A 29 -3.24 -11.77 -9.76
CA GLU A 29 -4.33 -11.12 -9.04
C GLU A 29 -5.70 -11.48 -9.61
N GLN A 30 -5.82 -11.55 -10.94
CA GLN A 30 -7.05 -12.02 -11.59
C GLN A 30 -7.39 -13.45 -11.14
N LYS A 31 -6.40 -14.32 -11.16
CA LYS A 31 -6.55 -15.70 -10.70
C LYS A 31 -6.94 -15.76 -9.22
N TYR A 32 -6.30 -14.97 -8.38
CA TYR A 32 -6.64 -14.87 -6.95
C TYR A 32 -8.09 -14.46 -6.73
N VAL A 33 -8.55 -13.41 -7.41
CA VAL A 33 -9.94 -12.93 -7.32
C VAL A 33 -10.94 -14.01 -7.78
N GLU A 34 -10.66 -14.70 -8.89
CA GLU A 34 -11.51 -15.77 -9.38
C GLU A 34 -11.60 -16.93 -8.40
N GLU A 35 -10.47 -17.37 -7.84
CA GLU A 35 -10.42 -18.46 -6.86
C GLU A 35 -11.11 -18.06 -5.55
N TYR A 36 -10.90 -16.83 -5.11
CA TYR A 36 -11.56 -16.29 -3.92
C TYR A 36 -13.09 -16.25 -4.09
N LEU A 37 -13.59 -15.66 -5.18
CA LEU A 37 -15.03 -15.61 -5.45
C LEU A 37 -15.65 -17.02 -5.59
N ARG A 38 -14.91 -17.98 -6.14
CA ARG A 38 -15.35 -19.38 -6.20
C ARG A 38 -15.48 -19.98 -4.81
N SER A 39 -14.52 -19.73 -3.93
CA SER A 39 -14.54 -20.24 -2.54
C SER A 39 -15.71 -19.69 -1.72
N LEU A 40 -16.19 -18.47 -2.04
CA LEU A 40 -17.38 -17.92 -1.39
C LEU A 40 -18.65 -18.72 -1.72
N GLY A 41 -18.72 -19.30 -2.92
CA GLY A 41 -19.85 -20.16 -3.34
C GLY A 41 -19.94 -21.50 -2.57
N ASP A 42 -18.84 -21.91 -1.94
CA ASP A 42 -18.77 -23.15 -1.15
C ASP A 42 -18.98 -22.91 0.36
N MET A 43 -19.26 -21.66 0.77
CA MET A 43 -19.52 -21.33 2.18
C MET A 43 -20.85 -21.94 2.64
N ASN A 44 -20.81 -22.59 3.79
CA ASN A 44 -22.01 -23.12 4.45
C ASN A 44 -22.51 -22.06 5.44
N GLU A 45 -23.70 -21.52 5.21
CA GLU A 45 -24.26 -20.42 5.97
C GLU A 45 -25.27 -21.00 6.98
N GLU A 46 -24.86 -21.14 8.24
CA GLU A 46 -25.70 -21.72 9.30
C GLU A 46 -26.32 -20.65 10.20
N THR A 47 -25.72 -19.47 10.26
CA THR A 47 -26.17 -18.38 11.14
C THR A 47 -26.59 -17.12 10.36
N PRO A 48 -27.48 -16.27 10.90
CA PRO A 48 -27.84 -15.00 10.27
C PRO A 48 -26.64 -14.07 10.01
N GLU A 49 -25.64 -14.13 10.89
CA GLU A 49 -24.40 -13.36 10.76
C GLU A 49 -23.58 -13.84 9.57
N GLU A 50 -23.48 -15.15 9.36
CA GLU A 50 -22.80 -15.75 8.22
C GLU A 50 -23.50 -15.41 6.90
N VAL A 51 -24.83 -15.47 6.87
CA VAL A 51 -25.62 -15.05 5.71
C VAL A 51 -25.38 -13.59 5.35
N ARG A 52 -25.35 -12.70 6.36
CA ARG A 52 -25.03 -11.28 6.13
C ARG A 52 -23.61 -11.09 5.63
N MET A 53 -22.64 -11.77 6.22
CA MET A 53 -21.24 -11.70 5.78
C MET A 53 -21.12 -12.16 4.33
N ALA A 54 -21.67 -13.33 3.97
CA ALA A 54 -21.64 -13.89 2.64
C ALA A 54 -22.27 -12.97 1.58
N TYR A 55 -23.30 -12.21 1.95
CA TYR A 55 -23.93 -11.22 1.07
C TYR A 55 -22.99 -10.06 0.71
N TYR A 56 -22.14 -9.60 1.67
CA TYR A 56 -21.25 -8.46 1.47
C TYR A 56 -19.89 -8.84 0.88
N LEU A 57 -19.38 -10.05 1.11
CA LEU A 57 -18.04 -10.45 0.67
C LEU A 57 -17.76 -10.23 -0.83
N PRO A 58 -18.69 -10.57 -1.77
CA PRO A 58 -18.48 -10.26 -3.19
C PRO A 58 -18.39 -8.75 -3.46
N LYS A 59 -19.13 -7.93 -2.71
CA LYS A 59 -19.12 -6.46 -2.85
C LYS A 59 -17.81 -5.87 -2.33
N VAL A 60 -17.24 -6.46 -1.28
CA VAL A 60 -15.88 -6.11 -0.81
C VAL A 60 -14.84 -6.35 -1.91
N VAL A 61 -14.97 -7.47 -2.64
CA VAL A 61 -14.08 -7.74 -3.80
C VAL A 61 -14.25 -6.69 -4.89
N GLU A 62 -15.49 -6.29 -5.20
CA GLU A 62 -15.77 -5.24 -6.19
C GLU A 62 -15.12 -3.90 -5.78
N GLU A 63 -15.23 -3.51 -4.51
CA GLU A 63 -14.59 -2.29 -4.00
C GLU A 63 -13.06 -2.40 -4.03
N ALA A 64 -12.48 -3.54 -3.67
CA ALA A 64 -11.04 -3.76 -3.75
C ALA A 64 -10.52 -3.65 -5.20
N VAL A 65 -11.24 -4.21 -6.16
CA VAL A 65 -10.90 -4.09 -7.59
C VAL A 65 -11.00 -2.64 -8.07
N ARG A 66 -11.98 -1.86 -7.60
CA ARG A 66 -12.09 -0.42 -7.93
C ARG A 66 -10.95 0.42 -7.36
N LEU A 67 -10.42 0.04 -6.19
CA LEU A 67 -9.34 0.71 -5.50
C LEU A 67 -7.97 0.11 -5.81
N HIS A 68 -7.88 -0.81 -6.78
CA HIS A 68 -6.64 -1.50 -7.12
C HIS A 68 -5.48 -0.53 -7.34
N HIS A 69 -4.35 -0.84 -6.72
CA HIS A 69 -3.10 -0.09 -6.86
C HIS A 69 -1.95 -1.08 -7.14
N PRO A 70 -1.08 -0.81 -8.13
CA PRO A 70 -0.06 -1.77 -8.58
C PRO A 70 0.97 -2.14 -7.51
N GLU A 71 1.14 -1.31 -6.50
CA GLU A 71 2.09 -1.57 -5.40
C GLU A 71 1.49 -2.41 -4.26
N VAL A 72 0.18 -2.62 -4.24
CA VAL A 72 -0.51 -3.38 -3.18
C VAL A 72 -1.23 -4.55 -3.80
N PHE A 73 -0.92 -5.76 -3.34
CA PHE A 73 -1.56 -6.97 -3.84
C PHE A 73 -3.06 -6.96 -3.54
N ILE A 74 -3.90 -7.29 -4.53
CA ILE A 74 -5.36 -7.24 -4.41
C ILE A 74 -5.90 -8.08 -3.25
N GLY A 75 -5.24 -9.18 -2.92
CA GLY A 75 -5.59 -10.03 -1.79
C GLY A 75 -5.49 -9.33 -0.45
N ASP A 76 -4.50 -8.46 -0.26
CA ASP A 76 -4.33 -7.67 0.96
C ASP A 76 -5.46 -6.65 1.09
N MET A 77 -5.87 -6.03 -0.01
CA MET A 77 -7.01 -5.11 -0.05
C MET A 77 -8.32 -5.82 0.30
N ILE A 78 -8.54 -7.02 -0.24
CA ILE A 78 -9.72 -7.83 0.08
C ILE A 78 -9.73 -8.24 1.54
N GLN A 79 -8.59 -8.65 2.11
CA GLN A 79 -8.49 -8.99 3.53
C GLN A 79 -8.80 -7.80 4.43
N GLU A 80 -8.24 -6.64 4.13
CA GLU A 80 -8.55 -5.42 4.89
C GLU A 80 -10.03 -5.07 4.82
N GLY A 81 -10.62 -5.10 3.63
CA GLY A 81 -12.05 -4.89 3.47
C GLY A 81 -12.91 -5.89 4.25
N ASN A 82 -12.51 -7.15 4.31
CA ASN A 82 -13.21 -8.17 5.12
C ASN A 82 -13.12 -7.89 6.62
N ILE A 83 -11.96 -7.41 7.11
CA ILE A 83 -11.79 -7.01 8.52
C ILE A 83 -12.72 -5.85 8.86
N VAL A 84 -12.72 -4.81 8.02
CA VAL A 84 -13.60 -3.64 8.22
C VAL A 84 -15.07 -4.03 8.14
N LEU A 85 -15.45 -4.88 7.18
CA LEU A 85 -16.80 -5.42 7.06
C LEU A 85 -17.23 -6.15 8.34
N MET A 86 -16.38 -7.03 8.85
CA MET A 86 -16.66 -7.78 10.08
C MET A 86 -16.86 -6.85 11.27
N LEU A 87 -16.07 -5.79 11.39
CA LEU A 87 -16.22 -4.78 12.45
C LEU A 87 -17.50 -3.97 12.25
N ALA A 88 -17.76 -3.50 11.03
CA ALA A 88 -18.96 -2.76 10.70
C ALA A 88 -20.24 -3.58 10.98
N LEU A 89 -20.27 -4.86 10.70
CA LEU A 89 -21.40 -5.74 10.97
C LEU A 89 -21.59 -6.05 12.47
N LYS A 90 -20.53 -6.02 13.28
CA LYS A 90 -20.61 -6.20 14.75
C LYS A 90 -21.12 -4.96 15.47
N GLU A 91 -20.75 -3.78 15.03
CA GLU A 91 -21.18 -2.52 15.64
C GLU A 91 -22.67 -2.22 15.40
N ILE A 92 -23.26 -2.89 14.42
CA ILE A 92 -24.60 -2.61 13.96
C ILE A 92 -25.60 -3.59 14.58
N GLN A 93 -26.12 -3.24 15.75
CA GLN A 93 -27.37 -3.80 16.27
C GLN A 93 -28.64 -3.18 15.60
N LYS A 94 -28.48 -2.18 14.75
CA LYS A 94 -29.56 -1.56 13.95
C LYS A 94 -29.25 -1.70 12.47
N GLU A 95 -30.29 -1.91 11.67
CA GLU A 95 -30.19 -1.93 10.20
C GLU A 95 -29.54 -0.63 9.71
N LYS A 96 -28.23 -0.68 9.46
CA LYS A 96 -27.56 0.33 8.65
C LYS A 96 -27.83 0.07 7.19
N ASP A 97 -27.92 1.14 6.42
CA ASP A 97 -28.03 1.06 4.98
C ASP A 97 -26.80 0.36 4.39
N GLU A 98 -26.99 -0.42 3.35
CA GLU A 98 -25.93 -1.11 2.62
C GLU A 98 -24.80 -0.14 2.20
N GLU A 99 -25.18 1.03 1.71
CA GLU A 99 -24.22 2.06 1.28
C GLU A 99 -23.32 2.53 2.43
N GLU A 100 -23.88 2.68 3.63
CA GLU A 100 -23.10 3.07 4.82
C GLU A 100 -22.07 2.02 5.21
N ILE A 101 -22.40 0.73 5.07
CA ILE A 101 -21.46 -0.38 5.32
C ILE A 101 -20.34 -0.37 4.28
N LEU A 102 -20.69 -0.25 3.00
CA LEU A 102 -19.71 -0.24 1.90
C LEU A 102 -18.83 1.00 1.93
N GLU A 103 -19.35 2.15 2.37
CA GLU A 103 -18.56 3.35 2.57
C GLU A 103 -17.51 3.18 3.68
N GLN A 104 -17.86 2.52 4.80
CA GLN A 104 -16.90 2.17 5.84
C GLN A 104 -15.83 1.20 5.33
N VAL A 105 -16.21 0.18 4.58
CA VAL A 105 -15.28 -0.76 3.96
C VAL A 105 -14.31 -0.03 3.03
N ARG A 106 -14.83 0.83 2.15
CA ARG A 106 -14.04 1.64 1.23
C ARG A 106 -13.07 2.57 1.95
N ALA A 107 -13.53 3.26 3.01
CA ALA A 107 -12.69 4.14 3.81
C ALA A 107 -11.54 3.37 4.50
N GLY A 108 -11.81 2.19 5.04
CA GLY A 108 -10.78 1.33 5.63
C GLY A 108 -9.76 0.86 4.62
N MET A 109 -10.20 0.40 3.45
CA MET A 109 -9.30 0.00 2.35
C MET A 109 -8.40 1.17 1.89
N LEU A 110 -8.96 2.38 1.73
CA LEU A 110 -8.19 3.56 1.34
C LEU A 110 -7.15 3.94 2.39
N ALA A 111 -7.50 3.91 3.67
CA ALA A 111 -6.55 4.18 4.75
C ALA A 111 -5.40 3.15 4.79
N SER A 112 -5.70 1.87 4.57
CA SER A 112 -4.71 0.81 4.48
C SER A 112 -3.82 0.99 3.25
N LEU A 113 -4.38 1.30 2.09
CA LEU A 113 -3.67 1.58 0.85
C LEU A 113 -2.68 2.74 1.03
N GLU A 114 -3.14 3.87 1.59
CA GLU A 114 -2.30 5.04 1.85
C GLU A 114 -1.13 4.69 2.79
N SER A 115 -1.41 3.95 3.87
CA SER A 115 -0.37 3.51 4.80
C SER A 115 0.67 2.61 4.14
N GLN A 116 0.24 1.63 3.35
CA GLN A 116 1.15 0.68 2.69
C GLN A 116 2.01 1.36 1.60
N THR A 117 1.41 2.23 0.79
CA THR A 117 2.15 2.97 -0.24
C THR A 117 3.13 3.97 0.35
N GLU A 118 2.78 4.63 1.47
CA GLU A 118 3.71 5.53 2.16
C GLU A 118 4.92 4.78 2.75
N VAL A 119 4.71 3.59 3.34
CA VAL A 119 5.80 2.74 3.83
C VAL A 119 6.73 2.36 2.68
N LYS A 120 6.20 1.86 1.57
CA LYS A 120 7.00 1.49 0.39
C LYS A 120 7.77 2.68 -0.19
N ARG A 121 7.15 3.85 -0.23
CA ARG A 121 7.81 5.07 -0.69
C ARG A 121 8.99 5.47 0.20
N ARG A 122 8.86 5.31 1.52
CA ARG A 122 9.96 5.56 2.46
C ARG A 122 11.08 4.54 2.29
N ASP A 123 10.74 3.26 2.16
CA ASP A 123 11.71 2.20 1.94
C ASP A 123 12.47 2.42 0.63
N HIS A 124 11.77 2.78 -0.45
CA HIS A 124 12.41 3.07 -1.73
C HIS A 124 13.39 4.24 -1.65
N LYS A 125 12.98 5.35 -1.03
CA LYS A 125 13.88 6.49 -0.80
C LYS A 125 15.11 6.14 0.04
N MET A 126 14.94 5.23 1.01
CA MET A 126 16.07 4.76 1.83
C MET A 126 17.04 3.93 1.00
N VAL A 127 16.54 3.01 0.18
CA VAL A 127 17.38 2.23 -0.74
C VAL A 127 18.13 3.12 -1.72
N GLU A 128 17.48 4.16 -2.26
CA GLU A 128 18.12 5.15 -3.13
C GLU A 128 19.28 5.86 -2.40
N LYS A 129 19.05 6.33 -1.18
CA LYS A 129 20.09 7.01 -0.35
C LYS A 129 21.27 6.07 -0.06
N VAL A 130 21.03 4.82 0.31
CA VAL A 130 22.10 3.83 0.55
C VAL A 130 22.90 3.59 -0.72
N THR A 131 22.24 3.44 -1.86
CA THR A 131 22.88 3.20 -3.15
C THR A 131 23.73 4.40 -3.57
N GLU A 132 23.20 5.61 -3.46
CA GLU A 132 23.93 6.84 -3.77
C GLU A 132 25.17 7.01 -2.89
N LEU A 133 25.06 6.71 -1.59
CA LEU A 133 26.17 6.74 -0.65
C LEU A 133 27.26 5.73 -1.04
N ASP A 134 26.90 4.47 -1.32
CA ASP A 134 27.86 3.42 -1.70
C ASP A 134 28.58 3.76 -3.03
N GLU A 135 27.84 4.25 -4.03
CA GLU A 135 28.41 4.68 -5.31
C GLU A 135 29.37 5.86 -5.14
N THR A 136 29.02 6.84 -4.28
CA THR A 136 29.86 8.00 -3.99
C THR A 136 31.13 7.58 -3.28
N ILE A 137 31.06 6.72 -2.25
CA ILE A 137 32.23 6.19 -1.55
C ILE A 137 33.16 5.43 -2.52
N LYS A 138 32.62 4.59 -3.40
CA LYS A 138 33.40 3.86 -4.39
C LYS A 138 34.13 4.82 -5.35
N SER A 139 33.39 5.78 -5.91
CA SER A 139 33.94 6.77 -6.83
C SER A 139 35.07 7.59 -6.20
N MET A 140 34.87 8.04 -4.96
CA MET A 140 35.88 8.81 -4.23
C MET A 140 37.10 7.96 -3.88
N LYS A 141 36.93 6.68 -3.50
CA LYS A 141 38.06 5.76 -3.26
C LYS A 141 38.90 5.55 -4.52
N GLU A 142 38.26 5.44 -5.69
CA GLU A 142 38.96 5.33 -6.98
C GLU A 142 39.69 6.63 -7.34
N GLU A 143 39.03 7.78 -7.15
CA GLU A 143 39.59 9.11 -7.45
C GLU A 143 40.79 9.42 -6.58
N TYR A 144 40.73 9.16 -5.27
CA TYR A 144 41.76 9.52 -4.31
C TYR A 144 42.81 8.43 -4.09
N GLY A 145 42.55 7.19 -4.49
CA GLY A 145 43.46 6.07 -4.28
C GLY A 145 43.65 5.66 -2.82
N ARG A 146 42.75 6.11 -1.93
CA ARG A 146 42.78 5.86 -0.49
C ARG A 146 41.34 5.68 0.06
N LYS A 147 41.25 5.28 1.33
CA LYS A 147 39.99 5.35 2.07
C LYS A 147 39.54 6.81 2.20
N VAL A 148 38.22 7.02 2.19
CA VAL A 148 37.61 8.33 2.38
C VAL A 148 36.97 8.38 3.78
N SER A 149 36.99 9.55 4.39
CA SER A 149 36.37 9.80 5.69
C SER A 149 34.88 10.21 5.52
N VAL A 150 34.14 10.15 6.64
CA VAL A 150 32.69 10.49 6.65
C VAL A 150 32.49 11.96 6.27
N ASP A 151 33.33 12.88 6.79
CA ASP A 151 33.29 14.31 6.48
C ASP A 151 33.51 14.60 4.99
N GLU A 152 34.45 13.90 4.34
CA GLU A 152 34.69 14.05 2.89
C GLU A 152 33.48 13.61 2.06
N VAL A 153 32.81 12.53 2.48
CA VAL A 153 31.60 12.03 1.81
C VAL A 153 30.42 12.96 2.06
N ALA A 154 30.29 13.48 3.29
CA ALA A 154 29.27 14.45 3.67
C ALA A 154 29.36 15.72 2.81
N ASP A 155 30.56 16.25 2.65
CA ASP A 155 30.83 17.41 1.79
C ASP A 155 30.50 17.13 0.32
N ARG A 156 30.82 15.95 -0.18
CA ARG A 156 30.56 15.56 -1.58
C ARG A 156 29.05 15.44 -1.86
N LEU A 157 28.29 14.89 -0.93
CA LEU A 157 26.84 14.69 -1.05
C LEU A 157 26.02 15.92 -0.62
N GLY A 158 26.64 16.86 0.12
CA GLY A 158 25.96 18.04 0.65
C GLY A 158 24.96 17.72 1.78
N ILE A 159 25.22 16.66 2.56
CA ILE A 159 24.45 16.21 3.72
C ILE A 159 25.31 16.23 4.97
N SER A 160 24.70 16.09 6.16
CA SER A 160 25.45 16.06 7.42
C SER A 160 26.12 14.70 7.66
N GLU A 161 27.20 14.71 8.47
CA GLU A 161 27.83 13.47 8.92
C GLU A 161 26.87 12.57 9.70
N ASP A 162 26.02 13.14 10.55
CA ASP A 162 24.97 12.41 11.28
C ASP A 162 24.02 11.69 10.32
N GLU A 163 23.64 12.32 9.19
CA GLU A 163 22.77 11.68 8.19
C GLU A 163 23.47 10.51 7.49
N ILE A 164 24.78 10.62 7.21
CA ILE A 164 25.58 9.52 6.68
C ILE A 164 25.65 8.36 7.67
N GLU A 165 25.92 8.65 8.94
CA GLU A 165 25.96 7.62 9.98
C GLU A 165 24.62 6.89 10.11
N ASP A 166 23.50 7.61 10.06
CA ASP A 166 22.17 7.03 10.10
C ASP A 166 21.91 6.12 8.90
N ILE A 167 22.32 6.51 7.69
CA ILE A 167 22.20 5.70 6.49
C ILE A 167 23.05 4.42 6.61
N LEU A 168 24.31 4.53 7.08
CA LEU A 168 25.20 3.40 7.27
C LEU A 168 24.68 2.41 8.33
N LYS A 169 24.16 2.90 9.46
CA LYS A 169 23.54 2.05 10.48
C LYS A 169 22.35 1.27 9.92
N LEU A 170 21.51 1.91 9.09
CA LEU A 170 20.37 1.24 8.43
C LEU A 170 20.81 0.21 7.39
N ALA A 171 21.95 0.46 6.72
CA ALA A 171 22.55 -0.50 5.79
C ALA A 171 23.24 -1.70 6.49
N GLY A 172 23.33 -1.68 7.83
CA GLY A 172 23.99 -2.72 8.62
C GLY A 172 25.53 -2.60 8.63
N GLU A 173 26.07 -1.46 8.21
CA GLU A 173 27.52 -1.16 8.30
C GLU A 173 27.82 -0.47 9.64
N GLU A 174 28.76 -1.06 10.42
CA GLU A 174 29.28 -0.41 11.61
C GLU A 174 30.25 0.71 11.20
N VAL A 175 29.96 1.93 11.62
CA VAL A 175 30.93 3.03 11.55
C VAL A 175 32.02 2.71 12.59
N LYS A 176 33.19 2.30 12.12
CA LYS A 176 34.36 2.14 13.01
C LYS A 176 35.00 3.52 13.16
N ASP A 177 34.86 4.09 14.33
CA ASP A 177 35.71 5.22 14.75
C ASP A 177 37.17 4.73 14.69
N GLU A 178 37.93 5.21 13.72
CA GLU A 178 39.39 5.04 13.72
C GLU A 178 39.96 6.08 14.71
N GLU A 179 40.42 5.59 15.90
CA GLU A 179 41.31 6.35 16.82
C GLU A 179 42.66 6.66 16.17
#